data_1c315e3ba66e22ba479b89cd56ff1476
#
_entry.id   1c315e3ba66e22ba479b89cd56ff1476
#
_cell.length_a   1.000
_cell.length_b   1.000
_cell.length_c   1.000
_cell.angle_alpha   90.00
_cell.angle_beta   90.00
_cell.angle_gamma   90.00
#
_symmetry.space_group_name_H-M   'P 1'
#
loop_
_entity.id
_entity.type
_entity.pdbx_description
1 polymer ?
#
loop_
_entity_poly.entity_id
_entity_poly.type
_entity_poly.pdbx_seq_one_letter_code
_entity_poly.pdbx_strand_id
1 'polypeptide(L)'
;MASKTFEELFVELQQKAATGDPASSRTAQLVEQGVHAIGKKVVEEAAEVWMAAEFQTKEQTAEEISQLLYHLQVMMVARGLTLDDVYAYL
;
A
#
# COMPACT_ATOMS: atom_id res chain seq x y z
N MET A 1 5.76 -12.98 16.75
CA MET A 1 5.80 -11.61 16.26
C MET A 1 4.42 -11.17 15.82
N ALA A 2 3.98 -10.02 16.28
CA ALA A 2 2.67 -9.50 15.89
C ALA A 2 2.70 -9.00 14.45
N SER A 3 1.69 -9.35 13.70
CA SER A 3 1.48 -8.83 12.35
C SER A 3 0.23 -7.94 12.37
N LYS A 4 0.14 -7.02 11.43
CA LYS A 4 -0.99 -6.10 11.33
C LYS A 4 -2.08 -6.70 10.47
N THR A 5 -3.33 -6.41 10.81
CA THR A 5 -4.44 -6.67 9.90
C THR A 5 -4.47 -5.59 8.82
N PHE A 6 -5.23 -5.83 7.77
CA PHE A 6 -5.42 -4.86 6.69
C PHE A 6 -6.01 -3.55 7.23
N GLU A 7 -6.98 -3.66 8.14
CA GLU A 7 -7.63 -2.51 8.78
C GLU A 7 -6.67 -1.72 9.66
N GLU A 8 -5.86 -2.42 10.45
CA GLU A 8 -4.88 -1.76 11.32
C GLU A 8 -3.84 -1.00 10.49
N LEU A 9 -3.38 -1.59 9.39
CA LEU A 9 -2.46 -0.92 8.49
C LEU A 9 -3.09 0.37 7.95
N PHE A 10 -4.35 0.31 7.54
CA PHE A 10 -5.01 1.47 6.95
C PHE A 10 -5.07 2.65 7.95
N VAL A 11 -5.42 2.37 9.20
CA VAL A 11 -5.44 3.41 10.25
C VAL A 11 -4.05 4.02 10.42
N GLU A 12 -3.02 3.18 10.47
CA GLU A 12 -1.64 3.66 10.60
C GLU A 12 -1.25 4.57 9.42
N LEU A 13 -1.61 4.18 8.20
CA LEU A 13 -1.26 4.98 7.01
C LEU A 13 -2.01 6.30 6.97
N GLN A 14 -3.27 6.33 7.41
CA GLN A 14 -4.02 7.58 7.52
C GLN A 14 -3.33 8.54 8.50
N GLN A 15 -2.87 8.03 9.63
CA GLN A 15 -2.16 8.83 10.62
C GLN A 15 -0.84 9.36 10.08
N LYS A 16 -0.07 8.51 9.42
CA LYS A 16 1.21 8.91 8.84
C LYS A 16 1.04 9.95 7.73
N ALA A 17 -0.01 9.84 6.94
CA ALA A 17 -0.30 10.82 5.90
C ALA A 17 -0.70 12.17 6.48
N ALA A 18 -1.45 12.18 7.60
CA ALA A 18 -1.93 13.40 8.22
C ALA A 18 -0.87 14.13 9.03
N THR A 19 0.01 13.40 9.72
CA THR A 19 0.94 13.99 10.70
C THR A 19 2.40 13.62 10.46
N GLY A 20 2.68 12.72 9.52
CA GLY A 20 4.05 12.28 9.26
C GLY A 20 4.88 13.31 8.52
N ASP A 21 6.18 13.27 8.78
CA ASP A 21 7.14 14.12 8.08
C ASP A 21 7.61 13.39 6.81
N PRO A 22 7.40 13.96 5.61
CA PRO A 22 7.87 13.34 4.36
C PRO A 22 9.37 13.02 4.35
N ALA A 23 10.16 13.72 5.15
CA ALA A 23 11.59 13.44 5.25
C ALA A 23 11.88 12.12 5.96
N SER A 24 10.95 11.61 6.78
CA SER A 24 11.16 10.40 7.59
C SER A 24 10.08 9.35 7.42
N SER A 25 8.97 9.68 6.76
CA SER A 25 7.86 8.74 6.54
C SER A 25 7.68 8.47 5.05
N ARG A 26 7.84 7.21 4.65
CA ARG A 26 7.61 6.78 3.27
C ARG A 26 6.17 7.08 2.82
N THR A 27 5.21 6.81 3.70
CA THR A 27 3.80 7.04 3.42
C THR A 27 3.51 8.53 3.19
N ALA A 28 3.99 9.39 4.10
CA ALA A 28 3.80 10.83 3.95
C ALA A 28 4.45 11.33 2.66
N GLN A 29 5.64 10.84 2.33
CA GLN A 29 6.35 11.19 1.10
C GLN A 29 5.55 10.81 -0.14
N LEU A 30 5.02 9.59 -0.19
CA LEU A 30 4.22 9.12 -1.34
C LEU A 30 2.95 9.94 -1.51
N VAL A 31 2.24 10.23 -0.42
CA VAL A 31 1.02 11.04 -0.48
C VAL A 31 1.34 12.46 -0.95
N GLU A 32 2.45 13.03 -0.50
CA GLU A 32 2.89 14.35 -0.94
C GLU A 32 3.24 14.36 -2.44
N GLN A 33 3.88 13.30 -2.94
CA GLN A 33 4.22 13.17 -4.35
C GLN A 33 2.98 13.01 -5.25
N GLY A 34 1.91 12.43 -4.71
CA GLY A 34 0.63 12.40 -5.37
C GLY A 34 0.28 11.10 -6.09
N VAL A 35 -0.93 11.06 -6.62
CA VAL A 35 -1.54 9.87 -7.21
C VAL A 35 -0.70 9.28 -8.35
N HIS A 36 -0.11 10.11 -9.19
CA HIS A 36 0.67 9.60 -10.32
C HIS A 36 1.89 8.80 -9.84
N ALA A 37 2.62 9.33 -8.87
CA ALA A 37 3.79 8.63 -8.32
C ALA A 37 3.38 7.33 -7.63
N ILE A 38 2.28 7.36 -6.87
CA ILE A 38 1.76 6.17 -6.22
C ILE A 38 1.33 5.13 -7.26
N GLY A 39 0.69 5.57 -8.35
CA GLY A 39 0.25 4.69 -9.42
C GLY A 39 1.40 3.95 -10.08
N LYS A 40 2.53 4.62 -10.28
CA LYS A 40 3.74 3.97 -10.83
C LYS A 40 4.21 2.85 -9.90
N LYS A 41 4.17 3.08 -8.59
CA LYS A 41 4.54 2.05 -7.60
C LYS A 41 3.56 0.89 -7.61
N VAL A 42 2.27 1.16 -7.76
CA VAL A 42 1.25 0.10 -7.84
C VAL A 42 1.55 -0.83 -9.03
N VAL A 43 1.87 -0.26 -10.19
CA VAL A 43 2.21 -1.05 -11.38
C VAL A 43 3.47 -1.88 -11.16
N GLU A 44 4.51 -1.27 -10.58
CA GLU A 44 5.76 -1.98 -10.28
C GLU A 44 5.52 -3.16 -9.34
N GLU A 45 4.79 -2.93 -8.24
CA GLU A 45 4.53 -3.98 -7.25
C GLU A 45 3.62 -5.08 -7.82
N ALA A 46 2.66 -4.73 -8.67
CA ALA A 46 1.82 -5.73 -9.33
C ALA A 46 2.65 -6.65 -10.23
N ALA A 47 3.60 -6.08 -10.97
CA ALA A 47 4.50 -6.88 -11.80
C ALA A 47 5.37 -7.81 -10.94
N GLU A 48 5.87 -7.33 -9.80
CA GLU A 48 6.67 -8.14 -8.89
C GLU A 48 5.86 -9.28 -8.27
N VAL A 49 4.57 -9.06 -7.97
CA VAL A 49 3.68 -10.14 -7.51
C VAL A 49 3.58 -11.25 -8.56
N TRP A 50 3.35 -10.87 -9.80
CA TRP A 50 3.24 -11.82 -10.90
C TRP A 50 4.52 -12.62 -11.06
N MET A 51 5.66 -11.93 -11.12
CA MET A 51 6.96 -12.60 -11.28
C MET A 51 7.25 -13.54 -10.11
N ALA A 52 6.96 -13.13 -8.90
CA ALA A 52 7.17 -13.96 -7.71
C ALA A 52 6.28 -15.20 -7.75
N ALA A 53 5.02 -15.03 -8.15
CA ALA A 53 4.08 -16.15 -8.21
C ALA A 53 4.49 -17.22 -9.23
N GLU A 54 5.10 -16.80 -10.35
CA GLU A 54 5.54 -17.76 -11.38
C GLU A 54 6.90 -18.39 -11.11
N PHE A 55 7.82 -17.64 -10.51
CA PHE A 55 9.23 -18.02 -10.51
C PHE A 55 9.90 -18.08 -9.13
N GLN A 56 9.21 -17.68 -8.07
CA GLN A 56 9.81 -17.57 -6.75
C GLN A 56 9.04 -18.41 -5.72
N THR A 57 9.44 -18.31 -4.47
CA THR A 57 8.84 -19.11 -3.39
C THR A 57 7.49 -18.56 -2.96
N LYS A 58 6.73 -19.38 -2.23
CA LYS A 58 5.47 -18.98 -1.61
C LYS A 58 5.69 -17.78 -0.69
N GLU A 59 6.76 -17.79 0.08
CA GLU A 59 7.09 -16.73 1.04
C GLU A 59 7.39 -15.42 0.32
N GLN A 60 8.15 -15.49 -0.77
CA GLN A 60 8.45 -14.30 -1.57
C GLN A 60 7.19 -13.73 -2.24
N THR A 61 6.31 -14.62 -2.72
CA THR A 61 5.03 -14.19 -3.30
C THR A 61 4.18 -13.47 -2.26
N ALA A 62 4.09 -14.02 -1.06
CA ALA A 62 3.33 -13.40 0.03
C ALA A 62 3.90 -12.01 0.39
N GLU A 63 5.23 -11.89 0.42
CA GLU A 63 5.87 -10.60 0.70
C GLU A 63 5.54 -9.57 -0.37
N GLU A 64 5.62 -9.96 -1.65
CA GLU A 64 5.30 -9.04 -2.75
C GLU A 64 3.82 -8.64 -2.74
N ILE A 65 2.92 -9.56 -2.40
CA ILE A 65 1.49 -9.22 -2.26
C ILE A 65 1.31 -8.19 -1.15
N SER A 66 2.01 -8.34 -0.02
CA SER A 66 1.91 -7.37 1.07
C SER A 66 2.38 -5.98 0.64
N GLN A 67 3.41 -5.90 -0.19
CA GLN A 67 3.89 -4.62 -0.73
C GLN A 67 2.86 -3.98 -1.66
N LEU A 68 2.20 -4.79 -2.49
CA LEU A 68 1.14 -4.27 -3.36
C LEU A 68 -0.03 -3.76 -2.53
N LEU A 69 -0.46 -4.49 -1.51
CA LEU A 69 -1.54 -4.06 -0.62
C LEU A 69 -1.22 -2.75 0.07
N TYR A 70 0.03 -2.59 0.52
CA TYR A 70 0.48 -1.33 1.12
C TYR A 70 0.29 -0.16 0.14
N HIS A 71 0.78 -0.30 -1.09
CA HIS A 71 0.70 0.79 -2.07
C HIS A 71 -0.74 1.08 -2.50
N LEU A 72 -1.60 0.05 -2.56
CA LEU A 72 -3.02 0.28 -2.83
C LEU A 72 -3.68 1.07 -1.69
N GLN A 73 -3.32 0.80 -0.45
CA GLN A 73 -3.84 1.58 0.67
C GLN A 73 -3.33 3.02 0.66
N VAL A 74 -2.07 3.23 0.29
CA VAL A 74 -1.54 4.59 0.13
C VAL A 74 -2.34 5.35 -0.94
N MET A 75 -2.67 4.68 -2.04
CA MET A 75 -3.53 5.26 -3.08
C MET A 75 -4.91 5.64 -2.52
N MET A 76 -5.50 4.76 -1.71
CA MET A 76 -6.80 5.03 -1.09
C MET A 76 -6.72 6.28 -0.20
N VAL A 77 -5.68 6.38 0.61
CA VAL A 77 -5.48 7.55 1.48
C VAL A 77 -5.33 8.82 0.63
N ALA A 78 -4.52 8.76 -0.42
CA ALA A 78 -4.29 9.92 -1.30
C ALA A 78 -5.57 10.38 -2.01
N ARG A 79 -6.49 9.45 -2.30
CA ARG A 79 -7.76 9.76 -2.95
C ARG A 79 -8.89 10.06 -1.95
N GLY A 80 -8.62 9.98 -0.66
CA GLY A 80 -9.63 10.20 0.36
C GLY A 80 -10.68 9.09 0.44
N LEU A 81 -10.31 7.87 0.02
CA LEU A 81 -11.20 6.72 0.09
C LEU A 81 -11.09 6.04 1.45
N THR A 82 -12.20 5.47 1.91
CA THR A 82 -12.21 4.60 3.09
C THR A 82 -12.19 3.13 2.64
N LEU A 83 -11.92 2.23 3.58
CA LEU A 83 -12.02 0.79 3.28
C LEU A 83 -13.44 0.44 2.88
N ASP A 84 -14.45 1.03 3.52
CA ASP A 84 -15.85 0.76 3.19
C ASP A 84 -16.19 1.17 1.76
N ASP A 85 -15.60 2.25 1.26
CA ASP A 85 -15.78 2.66 -0.13
C ASP A 85 -15.39 1.55 -1.09
N VAL A 86 -14.29 0.85 -0.79
CA VAL A 86 -13.80 -0.25 -1.63
C VAL A 86 -14.61 -1.52 -1.37
N TYR A 87 -14.90 -1.82 -0.10
CA TYR A 87 -15.64 -3.03 0.28
C TYR A 87 -17.04 -3.05 -0.33
N ALA A 88 -17.63 -1.89 -0.60
CA ALA A 88 -18.96 -1.81 -1.21
C ALA A 88 -19.03 -2.50 -2.58
N TYR A 89 -17.89 -2.68 -3.24
CA TYR A 89 -17.82 -3.32 -4.55
C TYR A 89 -17.34 -4.77 -4.50
N LEU A 90 -17.05 -5.29 -3.32
CA LEU A 90 -16.65 -6.69 -3.16
C LEU A 90 -17.85 -7.56 -2.85
#